data_9e17c55053df9ab3cba5dac94fb4cbae
#
_entry.id   9e17c55053df9ab3cba5dac94fb4cbae
#
_cell.length_a   1.000
_cell.length_b   1.000
_cell.length_c   1.000
_cell.angle_alpha   90.00
_cell.angle_beta   90.00
_cell.angle_gamma   90.00
#
_symmetry.space_group_name_H-M   'P 1'
#
loop_
_entity.id
_entity.type
_entity.pdbx_description
1 polymer ?
#
loop_
_entity_poly.entity_id
_entity_poly.type
_entity_poly.pdbx_seq_one_letter_code
_entity_poly.pdbx_strand_id
1 'polypeptide(L)'
;MARKILLEEMDHRPVYISRAPVLHKFGIMAMKPRLTKGDTLQVSPLIVKGFNADFDGDAMNYHVPSTEKARQEALERLLPSRNLFSLSDFKSVMHAPANEYVGGLYHATSSASERPKKIFRTVQDMRRAYERGDISIEDKVQI
;
A
#
# COMPACT_ATOMS: atom_id res chain seq x y z
N MET A 1 11.23 22.51 -16.98
CA MET A 1 9.89 23.04 -17.32
C MET A 1 8.86 21.92 -17.47
N ALA A 2 9.01 20.96 -18.37
CA ALA A 2 8.05 19.87 -18.59
C ALA A 2 7.67 19.05 -17.33
N ARG A 3 8.63 18.67 -16.48
CA ARG A 3 8.37 17.92 -15.25
C ARG A 3 7.47 18.67 -14.25
N LYS A 4 7.62 20.01 -14.16
CA LYS A 4 6.78 20.81 -13.27
C LYS A 4 5.34 20.84 -13.75
N ILE A 5 5.13 21.04 -15.05
CA ILE A 5 3.81 21.03 -15.69
C ILE A 5 3.16 19.66 -15.51
N LEU A 6 3.92 18.57 -15.70
CA LEU A 6 3.41 17.21 -15.49
C LEU A 6 2.94 17.00 -14.06
N LEU A 7 3.69 17.43 -13.05
CA LEU A 7 3.31 17.31 -11.64
C LEU A 7 2.04 18.10 -11.32
N GLU A 8 1.90 19.31 -11.86
CA GLU A 8 0.69 20.12 -11.71
C GLU A 8 -0.53 19.43 -12.35
N GLU A 9 -0.37 18.87 -13.55
CA GLU A 9 -1.44 18.12 -14.22
C GLU A 9 -1.83 16.84 -13.45
N MET A 10 -0.88 16.12 -12.89
CA MET A 10 -1.12 14.89 -12.13
C MET A 10 -1.99 15.11 -10.89
N ASP A 11 -1.90 16.27 -10.24
CA ASP A 11 -2.74 16.58 -9.08
C ASP A 11 -4.23 16.70 -9.44
N HIS A 12 -4.54 17.05 -10.69
CA HIS A 12 -5.90 17.24 -11.19
C HIS A 12 -6.41 16.06 -12.04
N ARG A 13 -5.55 15.16 -12.47
CA ARG A 13 -5.91 14.01 -13.31
C ARG A 13 -5.83 12.71 -12.53
N PRO A 14 -6.96 12.15 -12.07
CA PRO A 14 -6.98 10.82 -11.48
C PRO A 14 -6.68 9.77 -12.55
N VAL A 15 -6.22 8.61 -12.13
CA VAL A 15 -5.95 7.45 -12.96
C VAL A 15 -6.83 6.30 -12.47
N TYR A 16 -7.53 5.63 -13.37
CA TYR A 16 -8.20 4.38 -13.07
C TYR A 16 -7.17 3.26 -13.02
N ILE A 17 -7.23 2.47 -11.98
CA ILE A 17 -6.42 1.25 -11.82
C ILE A 17 -7.37 0.07 -11.75
N SER A 18 -7.03 -1.01 -12.45
CA SER A 18 -7.78 -2.26 -12.42
C SER A 18 -6.84 -3.46 -12.48
N ARG A 19 -7.29 -4.59 -11.91
CA ARG A 19 -6.66 -5.90 -12.06
C ARG A 19 -7.70 -6.89 -12.61
N ALA A 20 -7.32 -7.66 -13.60
CA ALA A 20 -8.16 -8.73 -14.11
C ALA A 20 -8.01 -10.00 -13.25
N PRO A 21 -9.12 -10.76 -13.00
CA PRO A 21 -10.49 -10.46 -13.38
C PRO A 21 -11.15 -9.43 -12.45
N VAL A 22 -12.00 -8.57 -12.99
CA VAL A 22 -12.80 -7.62 -12.20
C VAL A 22 -14.06 -8.33 -11.71
N LEU A 23 -14.12 -8.69 -10.44
CA LEU A 23 -15.21 -9.47 -9.85
C LEU A 23 -16.27 -8.61 -9.14
N HIS A 24 -15.91 -7.40 -8.75
CA HIS A 24 -16.79 -6.44 -8.06
C HIS A 24 -16.31 -5.01 -8.25
N LYS A 25 -17.09 -4.03 -7.80
CA LYS A 25 -16.79 -2.60 -8.00
C LYS A 25 -15.42 -2.14 -7.48
N PHE A 26 -14.86 -2.78 -6.46
CA PHE A 26 -13.53 -2.45 -5.92
C PHE A 26 -12.37 -2.95 -6.79
N GLY A 27 -12.65 -3.77 -7.81
CA GLY A 27 -11.66 -4.18 -8.80
C GLY A 27 -11.29 -3.09 -9.80
N ILE A 28 -11.99 -1.94 -9.77
CA ILE A 28 -11.66 -0.72 -10.51
C ILE A 28 -11.78 0.45 -9.54
N MET A 29 -10.67 1.16 -9.30
CA MET A 29 -10.65 2.33 -8.44
C MET A 29 -9.87 3.47 -9.09
N ALA A 30 -10.21 4.70 -8.73
CA ALA A 30 -9.48 5.88 -9.15
C ALA A 30 -8.44 6.26 -8.09
N MET A 31 -7.25 6.65 -8.55
CA MET A 31 -6.14 7.06 -7.70
C MET A 31 -5.58 8.40 -8.17
N LYS A 32 -5.05 9.17 -7.24
CA LYS A 32 -4.21 10.32 -7.58
C LYS A 32 -2.80 9.82 -7.86
N PRO A 33 -2.28 9.94 -9.09
CA PRO A 33 -0.98 9.42 -9.45
C PRO A 33 0.16 10.23 -8.82
N ARG A 34 1.30 9.57 -8.59
CA ARG A 34 2.56 10.19 -8.21
C ARG A 34 3.70 9.56 -8.98
N LEU A 35 4.66 10.36 -9.40
CA LEU A 35 5.85 9.84 -10.07
C LEU A 35 6.74 9.11 -9.07
N THR A 36 7.12 7.89 -9.43
CA THR A 36 8.08 7.08 -8.71
C THR A 36 9.29 6.78 -9.62
N LYS A 37 10.34 6.25 -9.04
CA LYS A 37 11.48 5.69 -9.79
C LYS A 37 11.20 4.22 -10.08
N GLY A 38 11.58 3.75 -11.27
CA GLY A 38 11.39 2.35 -11.71
C GLY A 38 10.14 2.18 -12.57
N ASP A 39 9.92 0.95 -13.02
CA ASP A 39 8.93 0.58 -14.03
C ASP A 39 7.75 -0.20 -13.45
N THR A 40 7.52 -0.09 -12.13
CA THR A 40 6.45 -0.77 -11.42
C THR A 40 5.39 0.18 -10.90
N LEU A 41 4.14 -0.28 -10.82
CA LEU A 41 3.08 0.42 -10.13
C LEU A 41 3.23 0.20 -8.62
N GLN A 42 3.28 1.29 -7.87
CA GLN A 42 3.33 1.25 -6.41
C GLN A 42 1.96 1.62 -5.87
N VAL A 43 1.36 0.69 -5.13
CA VAL A 43 0.01 0.85 -4.57
C VAL A 43 0.04 0.62 -3.06
N SER A 44 -0.92 1.23 -2.35
CA SER A 44 -1.03 1.03 -0.90
C SER A 44 -1.45 -0.40 -0.57
N PRO A 45 -0.85 -1.04 0.44
CA PRO A 45 -1.29 -2.34 0.93
C PRO A 45 -2.77 -2.38 1.36
N LEU A 46 -3.33 -1.25 1.74
CA LEU A 46 -4.73 -1.17 2.20
C LEU A 46 -5.75 -1.42 1.09
N ILE A 47 -5.38 -1.21 -0.17
CA ILE A 47 -6.32 -1.35 -1.30
C ILE A 47 -6.20 -2.69 -2.03
N VAL A 48 -5.18 -3.49 -1.75
CA VAL A 48 -4.91 -4.75 -2.47
C VAL A 48 -6.04 -5.75 -2.33
N LYS A 49 -6.74 -5.77 -1.19
CA LYS A 49 -7.89 -6.62 -0.96
C LYS A 49 -9.00 -6.38 -1.99
N GLY A 50 -9.26 -5.12 -2.37
CA GLY A 50 -10.26 -4.76 -3.36
C GLY A 50 -9.93 -5.28 -4.76
N PHE A 51 -8.67 -5.32 -5.12
CA PHE A 51 -8.20 -5.86 -6.39
C PHE A 51 -7.96 -7.38 -6.36
N ASN A 52 -8.06 -8.01 -5.20
CA ASN A 52 -7.57 -9.38 -4.98
C ASN A 52 -6.13 -9.54 -5.51
N ALA A 53 -5.28 -8.56 -5.19
CA ALA A 53 -3.91 -8.44 -5.66
C ALA A 53 -2.92 -8.80 -4.55
N ASP A 54 -1.74 -9.24 -4.95
CA ASP A 54 -0.57 -9.41 -4.11
C ASP A 54 0.67 -8.86 -4.83
N PHE A 55 1.85 -9.07 -4.27
CA PHE A 55 3.10 -8.49 -4.80
C PHE A 55 4.07 -9.56 -5.29
N ASP A 56 3.55 -10.71 -5.71
CA ASP A 56 4.34 -11.84 -6.24
C ASP A 56 4.60 -11.78 -7.75
N GLY A 57 4.23 -10.67 -8.40
CA GLY A 57 4.40 -10.46 -9.85
C GLY A 57 3.09 -10.16 -10.59
N ASP A 58 2.05 -9.77 -9.86
CA ASP A 58 0.78 -9.35 -10.44
C ASP A 58 0.95 -8.18 -11.42
N ALA A 59 0.19 -8.23 -12.51
CA ALA A 59 0.06 -7.12 -13.45
C ALA A 59 -1.26 -6.38 -13.24
N MET A 60 -1.22 -5.06 -13.39
CA MET A 60 -2.39 -4.19 -13.30
C MET A 60 -2.48 -3.29 -14.53
N ASN A 61 -3.69 -2.87 -14.85
CA ASN A 61 -3.94 -1.91 -15.92
C ASN A 61 -4.19 -0.53 -15.33
N TYR A 62 -3.75 0.50 -16.04
CA TYR A 62 -4.08 1.88 -15.73
C TYR A 62 -4.70 2.58 -16.95
N HIS A 63 -5.61 3.51 -16.67
CA HIS A 63 -6.26 4.33 -17.70
C HIS A 63 -6.39 5.76 -17.20
N VAL A 64 -6.04 6.72 -18.05
CA VAL A 64 -6.17 8.15 -17.77
C VAL A 64 -7.44 8.66 -18.45
N PRO A 65 -8.47 9.09 -17.69
CA PRO A 65 -9.69 9.60 -18.29
C PRO A 65 -9.45 10.89 -19.08
N SER A 66 -9.95 10.94 -20.31
CA SER A 66 -9.73 12.06 -21.21
C SER A 66 -10.77 13.18 -21.07
N THR A 67 -12.01 12.86 -20.66
CA THR A 67 -13.11 13.82 -20.56
C THR A 67 -13.24 14.39 -19.15
N GLU A 68 -13.69 15.64 -19.04
CA GLU A 68 -13.93 16.29 -17.74
C GLU A 68 -14.96 15.54 -16.90
N LYS A 69 -16.03 15.07 -17.52
CA LYS A 69 -17.07 14.28 -16.86
C LYS A 69 -16.52 13.00 -16.25
N ALA A 70 -15.67 12.27 -16.98
CA ALA A 70 -15.04 11.05 -16.46
C ALA A 70 -14.05 11.35 -15.33
N ARG A 71 -13.31 12.46 -15.39
CA ARG A 71 -12.44 12.91 -14.31
C ARG A 71 -13.22 13.24 -13.03
N GLN A 72 -14.32 13.96 -13.18
CA GLN A 72 -15.18 14.30 -12.05
C GLN A 72 -15.80 13.05 -11.41
N GLU A 73 -16.30 12.12 -12.21
CA GLU A 73 -16.83 10.84 -11.72
C GLU A 73 -15.75 10.04 -10.97
N ALA A 74 -14.52 10.01 -11.47
CA ALA A 74 -13.40 9.35 -10.83
C ALA A 74 -13.15 9.91 -9.42
N LEU A 75 -13.14 11.23 -9.27
CA LEU A 75 -12.89 11.91 -8.00
C LEU A 75 -14.07 11.81 -7.02
N GLU A 76 -15.29 11.84 -7.52
CA GLU A 76 -16.49 11.82 -6.67
C GLU A 76 -16.89 10.41 -6.22
N ARG A 77 -16.70 9.40 -7.07
CA ARG A 77 -17.27 8.06 -6.86
C ARG A 77 -16.25 6.94 -6.69
N LEU A 78 -15.09 7.01 -7.38
CA LEU A 78 -14.22 5.87 -7.52
C LEU A 78 -12.95 5.94 -6.63
N LEU A 79 -12.75 7.02 -5.89
CA LEU A 79 -11.65 7.07 -4.92
C LEU A 79 -11.86 6.03 -3.80
N PRO A 80 -10.81 5.37 -3.30
CA PRO A 80 -10.89 4.46 -2.16
C PRO A 80 -11.55 5.08 -0.94
N SER A 81 -11.29 6.36 -0.66
CA SER A 81 -11.90 7.11 0.44
C SER A 81 -13.42 7.26 0.34
N ARG A 82 -13.98 7.11 -0.85
CA ARG A 82 -15.43 7.14 -1.10
C ARG A 82 -16.07 5.75 -1.06
N ASN A 83 -15.26 4.70 -1.03
CA ASN A 83 -15.69 3.31 -1.12
C ASN A 83 -15.10 2.48 0.04
N LEU A 84 -15.32 2.91 1.26
CA LEU A 84 -14.69 2.32 2.44
C LEU A 84 -15.31 0.99 2.87
N PHE A 85 -16.61 0.82 2.66
CA PHE A 85 -17.35 -0.31 3.22
C PHE A 85 -17.57 -1.43 2.22
N SER A 86 -17.58 -2.66 2.74
CA SER A 86 -17.93 -3.86 1.99
C SER A 86 -19.35 -3.77 1.42
N LEU A 87 -19.56 -4.44 0.28
CA LEU A 87 -20.90 -4.56 -0.33
C LEU A 87 -21.79 -5.56 0.37
N SER A 88 -21.20 -6.54 1.08
CA SER A 88 -21.96 -7.66 1.65
C SER A 88 -22.66 -7.31 2.95
N ASP A 89 -22.08 -6.46 3.76
CA ASP A 89 -22.59 -6.20 5.11
C ASP A 89 -22.63 -4.71 5.50
N PHE A 90 -21.99 -3.82 4.71
CA PHE A 90 -21.83 -2.39 4.99
C PHE A 90 -21.25 -2.05 6.38
N LYS A 91 -20.75 -3.06 7.10
CA LYS A 91 -20.17 -2.93 8.44
C LYS A 91 -18.67 -3.12 8.42
N SER A 92 -18.17 -4.03 7.59
CA SER A 92 -16.73 -4.27 7.47
C SER A 92 -16.08 -3.26 6.50
N VAL A 93 -14.86 -2.85 6.86
CA VAL A 93 -14.05 -1.97 6.02
C VAL A 93 -13.38 -2.79 4.93
N MET A 94 -13.54 -2.36 3.66
CA MET A 94 -12.89 -3.03 2.54
C MET A 94 -11.37 -2.76 2.51
N HIS A 95 -10.97 -1.53 2.82
CA HIS A 95 -9.58 -1.10 2.79
C HIS A 95 -8.92 -1.36 4.15
N ALA A 96 -8.45 -2.58 4.33
CA ALA A 96 -7.76 -3.04 5.53
C ALA A 96 -6.52 -3.85 5.13
N PRO A 97 -5.52 -3.95 6.02
CA PRO A 97 -4.38 -4.84 5.79
C PRO A 97 -4.85 -6.27 5.52
N ALA A 98 -4.21 -6.91 4.56
CA ALA A 98 -4.48 -8.29 4.16
C ALA A 98 -3.15 -9.04 3.98
N ASN A 99 -3.22 -10.37 3.79
CA ASN A 99 -2.10 -11.23 3.49
C ASN A 99 -0.94 -11.06 4.50
N GLU A 100 0.30 -10.92 4.03
CA GLU A 100 1.51 -10.82 4.85
C GLU A 100 1.53 -9.58 5.76
N TYR A 101 0.78 -8.53 5.42
CA TYR A 101 0.68 -7.33 6.26
C TYR A 101 -0.01 -7.59 7.59
N VAL A 102 -0.95 -8.54 7.65
CA VAL A 102 -1.58 -8.97 8.90
C VAL A 102 -0.56 -9.66 9.80
N GLY A 103 0.25 -10.56 9.22
CA GLY A 103 1.37 -11.21 9.92
C GLY A 103 2.39 -10.20 10.44
N GLY A 104 2.80 -9.24 9.59
CA GLY A 104 3.73 -8.18 9.96
C GLY A 104 3.20 -7.30 11.09
N LEU A 105 1.92 -6.92 11.05
CA LEU A 105 1.28 -6.17 12.13
C LEU A 105 1.20 -6.98 13.42
N TYR A 106 0.88 -8.26 13.33
CA TYR A 106 0.86 -9.15 14.49
C TYR A 106 2.24 -9.19 15.16
N HIS A 107 3.31 -9.40 14.40
CA HIS A 107 4.68 -9.38 14.94
C HIS A 107 5.07 -8.02 15.51
N ALA A 108 4.70 -6.93 14.85
CA ALA A 108 5.00 -5.57 15.32
C ALA A 108 4.25 -5.18 16.60
N THR A 109 3.06 -5.76 16.82
CA THR A 109 2.19 -5.43 17.97
C THR A 109 2.20 -6.50 19.05
N SER A 110 2.71 -7.69 18.78
CA SER A 110 2.93 -8.72 19.80
C SER A 110 3.91 -8.19 20.83
N SER A 111 3.61 -8.43 22.10
CA SER A 111 4.54 -8.09 23.17
C SER A 111 5.86 -8.76 22.87
N ALA A 112 6.87 -7.94 22.64
CA ALA A 112 8.22 -8.43 22.40
C ALA A 112 8.66 -9.29 23.57
N SER A 113 9.46 -10.30 23.26
CA SER A 113 10.04 -11.24 24.21
C SER A 113 10.35 -10.57 25.57
N GLU A 114 10.12 -11.27 26.67
CA GLU A 114 10.52 -10.86 28.03
C GLU A 114 12.05 -10.68 28.17
N ARG A 115 12.78 -10.85 27.06
CA ARG A 115 14.22 -10.69 27.03
C ARG A 115 14.62 -9.25 27.31
N PRO A 116 15.67 -9.03 28.10
CA PRO A 116 16.14 -7.69 28.43
C PRO A 116 16.57 -6.96 27.15
N LYS A 117 16.24 -5.67 27.12
CA LYS A 117 16.57 -4.77 26.02
C LYS A 117 18.11 -4.72 25.83
N LYS A 118 18.58 -5.07 24.64
CA LYS A 118 20.00 -4.99 24.28
C LYS A 118 20.31 -3.61 23.72
N ILE A 119 21.40 -2.99 24.18
CA ILE A 119 21.82 -1.64 23.79
C ILE A 119 23.03 -1.76 22.86
N PHE A 120 22.96 -1.09 21.72
CA PHE A 120 24.05 -1.01 20.75
C PHE A 120 24.45 0.45 20.53
N ARG A 121 25.73 0.68 20.21
CA ARG A 121 26.21 2.03 19.93
C ARG A 121 25.86 2.51 18.53
N THR A 122 25.77 1.59 17.58
CA THR A 122 25.48 1.90 16.18
C THR A 122 24.57 0.84 15.55
N VAL A 123 23.89 1.22 14.48
CA VAL A 123 23.10 0.29 13.64
C VAL A 123 23.98 -0.83 13.08
N GLN A 124 25.26 -0.54 12.78
CA GLN A 124 26.20 -1.53 12.26
C GLN A 124 26.52 -2.61 13.28
N ASP A 125 26.71 -2.23 14.56
CA ASP A 125 26.97 -3.19 15.63
C ASP A 125 25.76 -4.09 15.88
N MET A 126 24.56 -3.50 15.84
CA MET A 126 23.32 -4.26 15.93
C MET A 126 23.19 -5.28 14.77
N ARG A 127 23.49 -4.86 13.53
CA ARG A 127 23.44 -5.74 12.35
C ARG A 127 24.43 -6.89 12.47
N ARG A 128 25.66 -6.63 12.89
CA ARG A 128 26.67 -7.67 13.13
C ARG A 128 26.25 -8.66 14.22
N ALA A 129 25.60 -8.17 15.28
CA ALA A 129 25.05 -9.01 16.33
C ALA A 129 23.92 -9.91 15.82
N TYR A 130 23.08 -9.40 14.92
CA TYR A 130 22.04 -10.18 14.26
C TYR A 130 22.63 -11.25 13.32
N GLU A 131 23.61 -10.89 12.50
CA GLU A 131 24.31 -11.83 11.61
C GLU A 131 25.04 -12.96 12.35
N ARG A 132 25.50 -12.71 13.58
CA ARG A 132 26.11 -13.72 14.46
C ARG A 132 25.09 -14.55 15.25
N GLY A 133 23.80 -14.19 15.21
CA GLY A 133 22.75 -14.85 15.99
C GLY A 133 22.69 -14.43 17.46
N ASP A 134 23.39 -13.36 17.86
CA ASP A 134 23.39 -12.84 19.23
C ASP A 134 22.05 -12.18 19.59
N ILE A 135 21.33 -11.73 18.58
CA ILE A 135 19.97 -11.18 18.67
C ILE A 135 19.07 -11.78 17.59
N SER A 136 17.78 -11.89 17.91
CA SER A 136 16.72 -12.30 17.00
C SER A 136 15.99 -11.06 16.45
N ILE A 137 15.23 -11.25 15.37
CA ILE A 137 14.36 -10.20 14.80
C ILE A 137 13.28 -9.73 15.79
N GLU A 138 12.95 -10.57 16.77
CA GLU A 138 11.97 -10.30 17.82
C GLU A 138 12.55 -9.59 19.05
N ASP A 139 13.88 -9.47 19.15
CA ASP A 139 14.52 -8.87 20.32
C ASP A 139 14.36 -7.34 20.31
N LYS A 140 14.03 -6.78 21.47
CA LYS A 140 14.02 -5.32 21.66
C LYS A 140 15.45 -4.80 21.72
N VAL A 141 15.77 -3.87 20.82
CA VAL A 141 17.08 -3.22 20.79
C VAL A 141 16.95 -1.71 20.98
N GLN A 142 17.99 -1.08 21.49
CA GLN A 142 18.13 0.37 21.56
C GLN A 142 19.48 0.75 20.93
N ILE A 143 19.51 1.82 20.16
CA ILE A 143 20.69 2.42 19.56
C ILE A 143 20.91 3.78 20.17
#